data_04b9ec83f67f5fff5f3eb1dac81d6c58
#
_entry.id   04b9ec83f67f5fff5f3eb1dac81d6c58
#
_cell.length_a   1.000
_cell.length_b   1.000
_cell.length_c   1.000
_cell.angle_alpha   90.00
_cell.angle_beta   90.00
_cell.angle_gamma   90.00
#
_symmetry.space_group_name_H-M   'P 1'
#
loop_
_entity.id
_entity.type
_entity.pdbx_description
1 polymer ?
#
loop_
_entity_poly.entity_id
_entity_poly.type
_entity_poly.pdbx_seq_one_letter_code
_entity_poly.pdbx_strand_id
1 'polypeptide(L)'
;SVGKWIYSPVPYIYARYPSEEDLYALYRFGARLSGRKVSTVVPSATAWGFSTLRRRKVKHAVREGLSISRDEDFSAFWKVLEGNLMERHQSRPVHTLKEIMLLHHRFPQQILLYRVCRAEGRTVAGCVLYVTERVVHVQYIGSTPEGRACGAVDLLFHHLIHEEYKDVPYFDMGTSVEEGGRVLNEGLIFQKEGFGGRAVVYDCLLYTSDAA
;
A
#
# COMPACT_ATOMS: atom_id res chain seq x y z
N SER A 1 -5.10 -36.60 -2.07
CA SER A 1 -3.84 -35.99 -1.61
C SER A 1 -3.61 -34.71 -2.37
N VAL A 2 -3.27 -33.63 -1.67
CA VAL A 2 -2.88 -32.37 -2.30
C VAL A 2 -1.39 -32.49 -2.62
N GLY A 3 -1.05 -32.66 -3.90
CA GLY A 3 0.33 -32.87 -4.34
C GLY A 3 1.20 -31.60 -4.28
N LYS A 4 0.59 -30.42 -4.21
CA LYS A 4 1.30 -29.12 -4.20
C LYS A 4 0.46 -28.08 -3.46
N TRP A 5 1.08 -27.28 -2.60
CA TRP A 5 0.45 -26.12 -2.01
C TRP A 5 1.44 -24.95 -1.82
N ILE A 6 0.88 -23.74 -1.83
CA ILE A 6 1.62 -22.50 -1.70
C ILE A 6 1.18 -21.85 -0.41
N TYR A 7 2.15 -21.45 0.41
CA TYR A 7 1.95 -20.74 1.65
C TYR A 7 2.57 -19.34 1.56
N SER A 8 1.76 -18.34 1.88
CA SER A 8 2.21 -16.93 1.97
C SER A 8 1.96 -16.45 3.39
N PRO A 9 2.99 -16.45 4.25
CA PRO A 9 2.87 -15.98 5.62
C PRO A 9 2.49 -14.50 5.64
N VAL A 10 1.70 -14.12 6.62
CA VAL A 10 1.45 -12.71 6.89
C VAL A 10 2.73 -12.13 7.50
N PRO A 11 3.25 -11.00 6.99
CA PRO A 11 4.47 -10.40 7.51
C PRO A 11 4.38 -10.02 8.98
N TYR A 12 5.49 -10.13 9.70
CA TYR A 12 5.59 -9.89 11.14
C TYR A 12 4.99 -8.55 11.61
N ILE A 13 4.96 -7.54 10.75
CA ILE A 13 4.41 -6.22 11.08
C ILE A 13 2.92 -6.27 11.46
N TYR A 14 2.18 -7.26 10.97
CA TYR A 14 0.75 -7.48 11.27
C TYR A 14 0.53 -8.31 12.54
N ALA A 15 1.53 -9.05 12.99
CA ALA A 15 1.44 -9.91 14.16
C ALA A 15 1.50 -9.08 15.46
N ARG A 16 0.67 -9.42 16.45
CA ARG A 16 0.73 -8.80 17.79
C ARG A 16 2.00 -9.20 18.53
N TYR A 17 2.46 -10.43 18.32
CA TYR A 17 3.66 -11.02 18.92
C TYR A 17 4.51 -11.63 17.82
N PRO A 18 5.84 -11.77 18.01
CA PRO A 18 6.66 -12.62 17.15
C PRO A 18 6.06 -14.02 17.10
N SER A 19 5.74 -14.51 15.91
CA SER A 19 5.08 -15.81 15.69
C SER A 19 5.42 -16.26 14.27
N GLU A 20 6.58 -16.89 14.14
CA GLU A 20 7.13 -17.38 12.86
C GLU A 20 7.48 -18.87 12.94
N GLU A 21 6.86 -19.60 13.88
CA GLU A 21 7.03 -21.04 14.08
C GLU A 21 6.60 -21.85 12.86
N ASP A 22 5.64 -21.33 12.12
CA ASP A 22 5.18 -21.86 10.83
C ASP A 22 6.29 -21.89 9.78
N LEU A 23 7.14 -20.88 9.73
CA LEU A 23 8.28 -20.82 8.81
C LEU A 23 9.32 -21.90 9.16
N TYR A 24 9.57 -22.12 10.46
CA TYR A 24 10.45 -23.20 10.90
C TYR A 24 9.87 -24.58 10.56
N ALA A 25 8.57 -24.79 10.83
CA ALA A 25 7.89 -26.03 10.49
C ALA A 25 7.95 -26.32 8.99
N LEU A 26 7.66 -25.33 8.15
CA LEU A 26 7.71 -25.44 6.69
C LEU A 26 9.12 -25.75 6.20
N TYR A 27 10.15 -25.13 6.76
CA TYR A 27 11.54 -25.46 6.47
C TYR A 27 11.85 -26.92 6.79
N ARG A 28 11.41 -27.40 7.96
CA ARG A 28 11.60 -28.81 8.38
C ARG A 28 10.92 -29.82 7.47
N PHE A 29 9.79 -29.45 6.88
CA PHE A 29 9.05 -30.27 5.92
C PHE A 29 9.52 -30.08 4.46
N GLY A 30 10.62 -29.38 4.22
CA GLY A 30 11.22 -29.24 2.90
C GLY A 30 10.51 -28.25 1.98
N ALA A 31 9.67 -27.36 2.51
CA ALA A 31 9.12 -26.26 1.72
C ALA A 31 10.23 -25.34 1.21
N ARG A 32 10.10 -24.88 -0.02
CA ARG A 32 11.10 -24.05 -0.69
C ARG A 32 10.56 -22.64 -0.95
N LEU A 33 11.41 -21.64 -0.81
CA LEU A 33 11.09 -20.28 -1.22
C LEU A 33 10.85 -20.25 -2.74
N SER A 34 9.64 -19.93 -3.16
CA SER A 34 9.23 -19.87 -4.56
C SER A 34 9.06 -18.45 -5.10
N GLY A 35 8.92 -17.48 -4.21
CA GLY A 35 8.84 -16.07 -4.54
C GLY A 35 9.01 -15.18 -3.31
N ARG A 36 9.46 -13.95 -3.52
CA ARG A 36 9.59 -12.95 -2.47
C ARG A 36 9.15 -11.60 -3.01
N LYS A 37 8.16 -11.00 -2.37
CA LYS A 37 7.74 -9.63 -2.69
C LYS A 37 8.37 -8.68 -1.68
N VAL A 38 8.58 -7.44 -2.10
CA VAL A 38 9.12 -6.38 -1.24
C VAL A 38 8.08 -5.29 -1.10
N SER A 39 7.57 -5.09 0.10
CA SER A 39 6.76 -3.94 0.47
C SER A 39 7.62 -2.84 1.08
N THR A 40 7.17 -1.60 0.99
CA THR A 40 7.83 -0.47 1.64
C THR A 40 6.98 0.01 2.80
N VAL A 41 7.55 -0.05 4.00
CA VAL A 41 6.85 0.23 5.26
C VAL A 41 7.56 1.36 5.99
N VAL A 42 6.79 2.32 6.50
CA VAL A 42 7.26 3.40 7.38
C VAL A 42 6.91 3.02 8.82
N PRO A 43 7.90 2.73 9.69
CA PRO A 43 7.62 2.54 11.12
C PRO A 43 7.38 3.89 11.80
N SER A 44 6.39 3.97 12.71
CA SER A 44 6.06 5.21 13.44
C SER A 44 7.22 5.72 14.30
N ALA A 45 8.03 4.81 14.81
CA ALA A 45 9.16 5.13 15.70
C ALA A 45 10.42 5.63 14.95
N THR A 46 10.37 5.76 13.61
CA THR A 46 11.56 6.18 12.87
C THR A 46 11.67 7.70 12.80
N ALA A 47 12.86 8.20 13.14
CA ALA A 47 13.30 9.55 12.81
C ALA A 47 13.54 9.77 11.29
N TRP A 48 13.21 8.81 10.45
CA TRP A 48 13.41 8.85 9.00
C TRP A 48 12.32 9.71 8.36
N GLY A 49 12.61 10.97 8.22
CA GLY A 49 11.67 11.90 7.60
C GLY A 49 11.63 11.77 6.07
N PHE A 50 10.69 12.48 5.47
CA PHE A 50 10.61 12.62 4.01
C PHE A 50 11.88 13.18 3.42
N SER A 51 12.30 12.64 2.27
CA SER A 51 13.39 13.19 1.48
C SER A 51 13.13 14.66 1.10
N THR A 52 14.19 15.39 0.77
CA THR A 52 14.08 16.80 0.35
C THR A 52 13.12 16.97 -0.84
N LEU A 53 13.14 16.02 -1.79
CA LEU A 53 12.23 16.02 -2.92
C LEU A 53 10.76 15.92 -2.48
N ARG A 54 10.45 14.98 -1.57
CA ARG A 54 9.07 14.79 -1.07
C ARG A 54 8.60 16.02 -0.30
N ARG A 55 9.43 16.58 0.58
CA ARG A 55 9.10 17.80 1.31
C ARG A 55 8.82 19.00 0.38
N ARG A 56 9.58 19.14 -0.71
CA ARG A 56 9.32 20.19 -1.72
C ARG A 56 7.99 19.99 -2.42
N LYS A 57 7.64 18.74 -2.77
CA LYS A 57 6.35 18.41 -3.39
C LYS A 57 5.18 18.64 -2.44
N VAL A 58 5.29 18.30 -1.16
CA VAL A 58 4.28 18.65 -0.15
C VAL A 58 4.05 20.16 -0.10
N LYS A 59 5.12 20.96 0.01
CA LYS A 59 5.00 22.43 0.00
C LYS A 59 4.38 22.97 -1.28
N HIS A 60 4.68 22.36 -2.42
CA HIS A 60 4.05 22.72 -3.69
C HIS A 60 2.56 22.43 -3.67
N ALA A 61 2.14 21.23 -3.26
CA ALA A 61 0.74 20.85 -3.17
C ALA A 61 -0.08 21.75 -2.25
N VAL A 62 0.49 22.17 -1.12
CA VAL A 62 -0.13 23.16 -0.23
C VAL A 62 -0.35 24.51 -0.93
N ARG A 63 0.64 25.01 -1.67
CA ARG A 63 0.51 26.27 -2.44
C ARG A 63 -0.53 26.18 -3.56
N GLU A 64 -0.71 25.01 -4.12
CA GLU A 64 -1.73 24.73 -5.13
C GLU A 64 -3.15 24.66 -4.55
N GLY A 65 -3.31 24.83 -3.23
CA GLY A 65 -4.60 24.83 -2.56
C GLY A 65 -5.30 23.47 -2.55
N LEU A 66 -4.52 22.38 -2.58
CA LEU A 66 -5.10 21.03 -2.46
C LEU A 66 -5.59 20.77 -1.04
N SER A 67 -6.76 20.15 -0.92
CA SER A 67 -7.35 19.71 0.33
C SER A 67 -7.41 18.19 0.41
N ILE A 68 -7.35 17.65 1.63
CA ILE A 68 -7.51 16.22 1.91
C ILE A 68 -8.78 16.05 2.73
N SER A 69 -9.56 15.03 2.40
CA SER A 69 -10.71 14.61 3.20
C SER A 69 -10.81 13.10 3.28
N ARG A 70 -11.19 12.58 4.44
CA ARG A 70 -11.79 11.26 4.54
C ARG A 70 -13.19 11.36 3.90
N ASP A 71 -13.53 10.41 3.06
CA ASP A 71 -14.70 10.51 2.20
C ASP A 71 -15.36 9.14 1.99
N GLU A 72 -16.62 9.16 1.58
CA GLU A 72 -17.39 7.97 1.26
C GLU A 72 -17.75 7.88 -0.24
N ASP A 73 -17.40 8.89 -1.02
CA ASP A 73 -17.59 8.88 -2.48
C ASP A 73 -16.49 8.07 -3.19
N PHE A 74 -16.56 6.75 -3.02
CA PHE A 74 -15.66 5.83 -3.72
C PHE A 74 -15.77 5.96 -5.23
N SER A 75 -16.91 6.38 -5.79
CA SER A 75 -17.13 6.43 -7.24
C SER A 75 -16.23 7.49 -7.90
N ALA A 76 -16.08 8.65 -7.28
CA ALA A 76 -15.19 9.70 -7.78
C ALA A 76 -13.72 9.27 -7.77
N PHE A 77 -13.27 8.63 -6.71
CA PHE A 77 -11.91 8.10 -6.63
C PHE A 77 -11.70 6.91 -7.58
N TRP A 78 -12.69 6.02 -7.71
CA TRP A 78 -12.56 4.83 -8.56
C TRP A 78 -12.29 5.17 -10.02
N LYS A 79 -12.92 6.23 -10.54
CA LYS A 79 -12.64 6.77 -11.89
C LYS A 79 -11.18 7.19 -12.04
N VAL A 80 -10.61 7.84 -11.02
CA VAL A 80 -9.19 8.24 -11.02
C VAL A 80 -8.29 7.01 -10.97
N LEU A 81 -8.62 6.02 -10.15
CA LEU A 81 -7.86 4.78 -10.01
C LEU A 81 -7.86 3.96 -11.30
N GLU A 82 -9.04 3.72 -11.89
CA GLU A 82 -9.17 2.98 -13.15
C GLU A 82 -8.42 3.67 -14.30
N GLY A 83 -8.58 4.98 -14.43
CA GLY A 83 -7.84 5.78 -15.41
C GLY A 83 -6.32 5.67 -15.23
N ASN A 84 -5.85 5.75 -13.99
CA ASN A 84 -4.43 5.63 -13.67
C ASN A 84 -3.87 4.23 -13.97
N LEU A 85 -4.60 3.17 -13.60
CA LEU A 85 -4.20 1.79 -13.87
C LEU A 85 -4.23 1.45 -15.36
N MET A 86 -5.23 1.93 -16.09
CA MET A 86 -5.33 1.71 -17.53
C MET A 86 -4.19 2.43 -18.27
N GLU A 87 -3.91 3.69 -17.91
CA GLU A 87 -2.84 4.49 -18.56
C GLU A 87 -1.45 3.87 -18.34
N ARG A 88 -1.16 3.37 -17.12
CA ARG A 88 0.19 2.98 -16.72
C ARG A 88 0.48 1.48 -16.80
N HIS A 89 -0.54 0.65 -16.62
CA HIS A 89 -0.38 -0.79 -16.43
C HIS A 89 -1.30 -1.62 -17.33
N GLN A 90 -2.16 -1.00 -18.15
CA GLN A 90 -3.17 -1.67 -18.97
C GLN A 90 -3.98 -2.69 -18.13
N SER A 91 -4.26 -2.36 -16.88
CA SER A 91 -4.89 -3.23 -15.91
C SER A 91 -6.07 -2.55 -15.22
N ARG A 92 -6.85 -3.34 -14.48
CA ARG A 92 -7.98 -2.87 -13.67
C ARG A 92 -7.70 -3.18 -12.20
N PRO A 93 -8.38 -2.46 -11.27
CA PRO A 93 -8.35 -2.85 -9.85
C PRO A 93 -8.81 -4.30 -9.68
N VAL A 94 -8.24 -4.99 -8.68
CA VAL A 94 -8.64 -6.37 -8.34
C VAL A 94 -10.11 -6.43 -7.89
N HIS A 95 -10.55 -5.42 -7.12
CA HIS A 95 -11.95 -5.27 -6.74
C HIS A 95 -12.67 -4.35 -7.73
N THR A 96 -13.96 -4.62 -7.94
CA THR A 96 -14.88 -3.67 -8.56
C THR A 96 -15.27 -2.58 -7.56
N LEU A 97 -15.83 -1.46 -8.05
CA LEU A 97 -16.40 -0.43 -7.18
C LEU A 97 -17.44 -1.00 -6.22
N LYS A 98 -18.31 -1.91 -6.71
CA LYS A 98 -19.35 -2.54 -5.88
C LYS A 98 -18.74 -3.38 -4.74
N GLU A 99 -17.70 -4.11 -5.00
CA GLU A 99 -17.02 -4.94 -4.00
C GLU A 99 -16.33 -4.10 -2.93
N ILE A 100 -15.60 -3.04 -3.32
CA ILE A 100 -14.94 -2.17 -2.31
C ILE A 100 -15.96 -1.41 -1.47
N MET A 101 -17.08 -0.98 -2.04
CA MET A 101 -18.17 -0.36 -1.29
C MET A 101 -18.82 -1.36 -0.32
N LEU A 102 -19.00 -2.62 -0.73
CA LEU A 102 -19.47 -3.67 0.17
C LEU A 102 -18.50 -3.92 1.33
N LEU A 103 -17.19 -3.95 1.06
CA LEU A 103 -16.18 -4.09 2.10
C LEU A 103 -16.20 -2.89 3.05
N HIS A 104 -16.26 -1.66 2.54
CA HIS A 104 -16.39 -0.46 3.36
C HIS A 104 -17.65 -0.51 4.24
N HIS A 105 -18.80 -0.88 3.68
CA HIS A 105 -20.04 -1.00 4.44
C HIS A 105 -19.96 -2.03 5.58
N ARG A 106 -19.27 -3.16 5.35
CA ARG A 106 -19.06 -4.19 6.39
C ARG A 106 -18.01 -3.81 7.42
N PHE A 107 -17.01 -3.03 7.03
CA PHE A 107 -15.86 -2.64 7.85
C PHE A 107 -15.60 -1.12 7.77
N PRO A 108 -16.57 -0.28 8.21
CA PRO A 108 -16.52 1.17 7.98
C PRO A 108 -15.40 1.90 8.74
N GLN A 109 -14.77 1.22 9.72
CA GLN A 109 -13.62 1.78 10.45
C GLN A 109 -12.27 1.23 9.95
N GLN A 110 -12.28 0.19 9.12
CA GLN A 110 -11.07 -0.46 8.62
C GLN A 110 -10.82 -0.21 7.12
N ILE A 111 -11.87 -0.05 6.32
CA ILE A 111 -11.76 0.19 4.88
C ILE A 111 -12.10 1.66 4.61
N LEU A 112 -11.07 2.48 4.46
CA LEU A 112 -11.21 3.93 4.46
C LEU A 112 -10.74 4.53 3.14
N LEU A 113 -11.50 5.52 2.65
CA LEU A 113 -11.12 6.33 1.50
C LEU A 113 -10.63 7.70 1.95
N TYR A 114 -9.48 8.13 1.44
CA TYR A 114 -9.01 9.50 1.49
C TYR A 114 -8.89 10.06 0.08
N ARG A 115 -9.43 11.25 -0.14
CA ARG A 115 -9.34 11.97 -1.41
C ARG A 115 -8.53 13.24 -1.27
N VAL A 116 -7.82 13.57 -2.32
CA VAL A 116 -7.17 14.88 -2.50
C VAL A 116 -7.93 15.62 -3.59
N CYS A 117 -8.43 16.80 -3.25
CA CYS A 117 -9.31 17.58 -4.12
C CYS A 117 -8.77 18.98 -4.37
N ARG A 118 -9.16 19.55 -5.51
CA ARG A 118 -9.11 20.99 -5.79
C ARG A 118 -10.22 21.74 -5.01
N ALA A 119 -10.13 23.06 -4.95
CA ALA A 119 -11.10 23.90 -4.25
C ALA A 119 -12.55 23.70 -4.74
N GLU A 120 -12.73 23.38 -6.03
CA GLU A 120 -14.04 23.05 -6.61
C GLU A 120 -14.53 21.62 -6.32
N GLY A 121 -13.85 20.87 -5.46
CA GLY A 121 -14.22 19.51 -5.05
C GLY A 121 -13.80 18.39 -6.03
N ARG A 122 -13.12 18.71 -7.13
CA ARG A 122 -12.65 17.72 -8.12
C ARG A 122 -11.51 16.90 -7.57
N THR A 123 -11.69 15.57 -7.54
CA THR A 123 -10.67 14.61 -7.09
C THR A 123 -9.48 14.57 -8.05
N VAL A 124 -8.27 14.78 -7.52
CA VAL A 124 -7.01 14.71 -8.29
C VAL A 124 -6.10 13.57 -7.84
N ALA A 125 -6.29 13.05 -6.64
CA ALA A 125 -5.65 11.84 -6.14
C ALA A 125 -6.47 11.23 -5.00
N GLY A 126 -6.11 10.04 -4.56
CA GLY A 126 -6.69 9.42 -3.38
C GLY A 126 -6.08 8.06 -3.11
N CYS A 127 -6.47 7.48 -1.99
CA CYS A 127 -6.13 6.11 -1.64
C CYS A 127 -7.25 5.44 -0.86
N VAL A 128 -7.32 4.12 -0.97
CA VAL A 128 -8.09 3.27 -0.08
C VAL A 128 -7.13 2.58 0.86
N LEU A 129 -7.40 2.69 2.15
CA LEU A 129 -6.62 2.11 3.23
C LEU A 129 -7.34 0.91 3.83
N TYR A 130 -6.56 -0.11 4.21
CA TYR A 130 -6.97 -1.17 5.11
C TYR A 130 -6.28 -0.93 6.46
N VAL A 131 -7.07 -0.60 7.48
CA VAL A 131 -6.58 -0.19 8.79
C VAL A 131 -6.77 -1.30 9.81
N THR A 132 -5.69 -1.67 10.46
CA THR A 132 -5.65 -2.58 11.61
C THR A 132 -5.09 -1.87 12.84
N GLU A 133 -5.04 -2.53 13.99
CA GLU A 133 -4.43 -1.97 15.20
C GLU A 133 -2.94 -1.63 15.04
N ARG A 134 -2.24 -2.32 14.14
CA ARG A 134 -0.79 -2.20 13.99
C ARG A 134 -0.34 -1.64 12.66
N VAL A 135 -1.14 -1.80 11.61
CA VAL A 135 -0.74 -1.46 10.24
C VAL A 135 -1.84 -0.68 9.54
N VAL A 136 -1.47 0.42 8.94
CA VAL A 136 -2.25 1.11 7.91
C VAL A 136 -1.69 0.68 6.56
N HIS A 137 -2.45 -0.13 5.82
CA HIS A 137 -2.04 -0.61 4.51
C HIS A 137 -2.70 0.18 3.39
N VAL A 138 -1.90 0.65 2.44
CA VAL A 138 -2.38 1.31 1.22
C VAL A 138 -2.79 0.25 0.20
N GLN A 139 -4.08 -0.09 0.17
CA GLN A 139 -4.62 -1.10 -0.74
C GLN A 139 -4.71 -0.58 -2.18
N TYR A 140 -5.17 0.64 -2.35
CA TYR A 140 -5.24 1.32 -3.64
C TYR A 140 -4.75 2.74 -3.53
N ILE A 141 -4.04 3.19 -4.55
CA ILE A 141 -3.61 4.57 -4.72
C ILE A 141 -3.73 4.96 -6.18
N GLY A 142 -4.24 6.14 -6.44
CA GLY A 142 -4.39 6.69 -7.78
C GLY A 142 -4.23 8.20 -7.80
N SER A 143 -3.77 8.71 -8.93
CA SER A 143 -3.62 10.15 -9.16
C SER A 143 -3.78 10.49 -10.62
N THR A 144 -4.48 11.57 -10.90
CA THR A 144 -4.55 12.15 -12.24
C THR A 144 -3.19 12.71 -12.69
N PRO A 145 -2.95 12.96 -13.99
CA PRO A 145 -1.75 13.67 -14.45
C PRO A 145 -1.54 15.00 -13.72
N GLU A 146 -2.60 15.78 -13.52
CA GLU A 146 -2.58 17.02 -12.75
C GLU A 146 -2.17 16.79 -11.29
N GLY A 147 -2.78 15.83 -10.60
CA GLY A 147 -2.46 15.49 -9.22
C GLY A 147 -0.99 15.06 -9.05
N ARG A 148 -0.43 14.34 -10.04
CA ARG A 148 1.00 14.02 -10.07
C ARG A 148 1.89 15.26 -10.19
N ALA A 149 1.52 16.19 -11.06
CA ALA A 149 2.24 17.45 -11.26
C ALA A 149 2.24 18.30 -9.99
N CYS A 150 1.09 18.42 -9.32
CA CYS A 150 0.92 19.21 -8.11
C CYS A 150 1.48 18.53 -6.83
N GLY A 151 1.88 17.27 -6.87
CA GLY A 151 2.37 16.56 -5.67
C GLY A 151 1.25 16.10 -4.72
N ALA A 152 0.07 15.80 -5.25
CA ALA A 152 -1.10 15.42 -4.46
C ALA A 152 -0.87 14.16 -3.59
N VAL A 153 -0.18 13.15 -4.11
CA VAL A 153 0.17 11.93 -3.35
C VAL A 153 1.19 12.25 -2.25
N ASP A 154 2.12 13.17 -2.50
CA ASP A 154 3.11 13.58 -1.50
C ASP A 154 2.42 14.27 -0.31
N LEU A 155 1.45 15.13 -0.58
CA LEU A 155 0.62 15.78 0.44
C LEU A 155 -0.24 14.77 1.20
N LEU A 156 -0.88 13.84 0.48
CA LEU A 156 -1.71 12.79 1.07
C LEU A 156 -0.89 11.93 2.04
N PHE A 157 0.27 11.43 1.63
CA PHE A 157 1.11 10.61 2.50
C PHE A 157 1.69 11.40 3.67
N HIS A 158 1.99 12.70 3.48
CA HIS A 158 2.39 13.54 4.59
C HIS A 158 1.31 13.60 5.68
N HIS A 159 0.09 13.88 5.29
CA HIS A 159 -1.06 13.91 6.20
C HIS A 159 -1.29 12.55 6.88
N LEU A 160 -1.33 11.46 6.11
CA LEU A 160 -1.60 10.13 6.67
C LEU A 160 -0.51 9.65 7.63
N ILE A 161 0.76 9.85 7.30
CA ILE A 161 1.88 9.33 8.10
C ILE A 161 2.19 10.19 9.32
N HIS A 162 2.11 11.53 9.18
CA HIS A 162 2.57 12.44 10.23
C HIS A 162 1.47 13.07 11.07
N GLU A 163 0.21 12.95 10.63
CA GLU A 163 -0.92 13.55 11.33
C GLU A 163 -1.94 12.49 11.73
N GLU A 164 -2.60 11.86 10.77
CA GLU A 164 -3.75 10.96 11.00
C GLU A 164 -3.36 9.65 11.69
N TYR A 165 -2.28 8.99 11.21
CA TYR A 165 -1.85 7.66 11.69
C TYR A 165 -0.46 7.67 12.33
N LYS A 166 -0.02 8.81 12.86
CA LYS A 166 1.31 8.98 13.46
C LYS A 166 1.62 8.00 14.60
N ASP A 167 0.59 7.54 15.30
CA ASP A 167 0.71 6.65 16.45
C ASP A 167 0.51 5.17 16.09
N VAL A 168 0.16 4.86 14.82
CA VAL A 168 0.06 3.47 14.36
C VAL A 168 1.46 2.92 14.08
N PRO A 169 1.82 1.73 14.59
CA PRO A 169 3.19 1.22 14.48
C PRO A 169 3.78 1.18 13.08
N TYR A 170 2.96 0.89 12.05
CA TYR A 170 3.44 0.72 10.68
C TYR A 170 2.48 1.32 9.65
N PHE A 171 3.04 2.06 8.69
CA PHE A 171 2.35 2.50 7.49
C PHE A 171 2.92 1.76 6.28
N ASP A 172 2.16 0.82 5.72
CA ASP A 172 2.57 -0.07 4.64
C ASP A 172 2.07 0.46 3.29
N MET A 173 2.99 0.91 2.45
CA MET A 173 2.70 1.44 1.13
C MET A 173 2.55 0.37 0.04
N GLY A 174 2.52 -0.91 0.44
CA GLY A 174 2.39 -2.04 -0.47
C GLY A 174 3.65 -2.39 -1.26
N THR A 175 3.57 -3.45 -2.05
CA THR A 175 4.71 -4.05 -2.75
C THR A 175 5.20 -3.21 -3.94
N SER A 176 6.47 -3.40 -4.28
CA SER A 176 7.14 -2.72 -5.40
C SER A 176 7.86 -3.74 -6.29
N VAL A 177 7.15 -4.82 -6.63
CA VAL A 177 7.68 -5.90 -7.46
C VAL A 177 6.69 -6.28 -8.54
N GLU A 178 7.22 -6.82 -9.62
CA GLU A 178 6.53 -7.34 -10.79
C GLU A 178 6.86 -8.82 -10.97
N GLU A 179 6.21 -9.50 -11.91
CA GLU A 179 6.45 -10.90 -12.28
C GLU A 179 6.49 -11.86 -11.06
N GLY A 180 5.53 -11.72 -10.15
CA GLY A 180 5.43 -12.59 -8.98
C GLY A 180 6.55 -12.40 -7.95
N GLY A 181 7.26 -11.27 -7.99
CA GLY A 181 8.35 -10.95 -7.07
C GLY A 181 9.74 -11.16 -7.65
N ARG A 182 9.86 -11.45 -8.95
CA ARG A 182 11.13 -11.66 -9.63
C ARG A 182 11.80 -10.37 -10.11
N VAL A 183 11.01 -9.35 -10.41
CA VAL A 183 11.49 -8.06 -10.90
C VAL A 183 11.16 -6.99 -9.87
N LEU A 184 12.19 -6.24 -9.46
CA LEU A 184 12.02 -5.08 -8.59
C LEU A 184 11.70 -3.85 -9.44
N ASN A 185 10.60 -3.16 -9.13
CA ASN A 185 10.31 -1.85 -9.70
C ASN A 185 11.11 -0.79 -8.94
N GLU A 186 12.34 -0.54 -9.40
CA GLU A 186 13.30 0.37 -8.75
C GLU A 186 12.76 1.81 -8.63
N GLY A 187 12.05 2.30 -9.65
CA GLY A 187 11.46 3.63 -9.62
C GLY A 187 10.39 3.77 -8.54
N LEU A 188 9.58 2.73 -8.35
CA LEU A 188 8.51 2.71 -7.35
C LEU A 188 9.09 2.58 -5.93
N ILE A 189 10.09 1.70 -5.72
CA ILE A 189 10.71 1.56 -4.39
C ILE A 189 11.47 2.83 -4.01
N PHE A 190 12.23 3.44 -4.91
CA PHE A 190 12.89 4.72 -4.69
C PHE A 190 11.89 5.83 -4.31
N GLN A 191 10.72 5.85 -4.99
CA GLN A 191 9.67 6.78 -4.64
C GLN A 191 9.17 6.57 -3.20
N LYS A 192 8.91 5.32 -2.81
CA LYS A 192 8.38 4.97 -1.48
C LYS A 192 9.43 5.17 -0.37
N GLU A 193 10.69 4.85 -0.63
CA GLU A 193 11.80 5.15 0.29
C GLU A 193 11.93 6.66 0.57
N GLY A 194 11.61 7.48 -0.42
CA GLY A 194 11.56 8.93 -0.25
C GLY A 194 10.56 9.42 0.80
N PHE A 195 9.58 8.62 1.19
CA PHE A 195 8.66 8.88 2.30
C PHE A 195 9.17 8.34 3.65
N GLY A 196 10.42 7.87 3.72
CA GLY A 196 11.02 7.32 4.94
C GLY A 196 10.77 5.81 5.10
N GLY A 197 10.21 5.16 4.10
CA GLY A 197 9.92 3.72 4.14
C GLY A 197 11.16 2.85 4.00
N ARG A 198 11.06 1.62 4.49
CA ARG A 198 12.07 0.56 4.36
C ARG A 198 11.39 -0.75 3.97
N ALA A 199 12.19 -1.66 3.43
CA ALA A 199 11.72 -2.93 2.91
C ALA A 199 11.24 -3.88 4.02
N VAL A 200 10.06 -4.46 3.79
CA VAL A 200 9.55 -5.63 4.50
C VAL A 200 9.21 -6.68 3.45
N VAL A 201 9.68 -7.90 3.64
CA VAL A 201 9.49 -8.96 2.65
C VAL A 201 8.21 -9.74 2.91
N TYR A 202 7.60 -10.21 1.82
CA TYR A 202 6.44 -11.08 1.76
C TYR A 202 6.85 -12.33 1.02
N ASP A 203 7.11 -13.39 1.76
CA ASP A 203 7.58 -14.66 1.19
C ASP A 203 6.44 -15.51 0.64
N CYS A 204 6.78 -16.35 -0.30
CA CYS A 204 5.91 -17.36 -0.86
C CYS A 204 6.67 -18.69 -0.83
N LEU A 205 6.16 -19.64 -0.04
CA LEU A 205 6.76 -20.93 0.16
C LEU A 205 5.96 -21.98 -0.62
N LEU A 206 6.67 -22.86 -1.29
CA LEU A 206 6.12 -23.98 -2.04
C LEU A 206 6.48 -25.29 -1.35
N TYR A 207 5.47 -26.08 -1.04
CA TYR A 207 5.62 -27.47 -0.62
C TYR A 207 5.07 -28.39 -1.70
N THR A 208 5.78 -29.51 -1.95
CA THR A 208 5.33 -30.61 -2.80
C THR A 208 5.51 -31.93 -2.05
N SER A 209 4.54 -32.85 -2.16
CA SER A 209 4.58 -34.13 -1.49
C SER A 209 5.74 -35.04 -1.94
N ASP A 210 6.39 -34.72 -3.07
CA ASP A 210 7.49 -35.49 -3.62
C ASP A 210 8.87 -35.06 -3.06
N ALA A 211 8.89 -34.13 -2.10
CA ALA A 211 10.10 -33.57 -1.48
C ALA A 211 10.43 -34.22 -0.11
N ALA A 212 9.70 -35.26 0.29
CA ALA A 212 9.90 -35.99 1.54
C ALA A 212 10.65 -37.32 1.32
#